data_921fbdd3a8df754fd9f1eeb53c5af8a0
#
_entry.id   921fbdd3a8df754fd9f1eeb53c5af8a0
#
_cell.length_a   1.000
_cell.length_b   1.000
_cell.length_c   1.000
_cell.angle_alpha   90.00
_cell.angle_beta   90.00
_cell.angle_gamma   90.00
#
_symmetry.space_group_name_H-M   'P 1'
#
loop_
_entity.id
_entity.type
_entity.pdbx_description
1 polymer ?
#
loop_
_entity_poly.entity_id
_entity_poly.type
_entity_poly.pdbx_seq_one_letter_code
_entity_poly.pdbx_strand_id
1 'polypeptide(L)'
;MRKLLLLGICISFLLPTAMQAQYMRSSYFMDGSSTRMQLNPAAQPKRGYINLPVIGSLTAEVSSNSLGIQDVIDVFDSDGEFYNNDKFYNRLKGMNELNINLNTDVISFGFYRGKGFWSFNVGARVDVDATIPKTMFEYLRATDAEDFTWGSGRTFNIQNEKLRLNSYIEVGAGYSRAINDRLTIGGKAKLLLGAGNLNLKINQLY
;
A
#
# COMPACT_ATOMS: atom_id res chain seq x y z
N MET A 1 -1.17 30.93 28.92
CA MET A 1 -1.72 29.57 28.79
C MET A 1 -2.31 29.27 27.41
N ARG A 2 -3.22 30.07 26.84
CA ARG A 2 -3.78 29.82 25.50
C ARG A 2 -2.74 29.72 24.36
N LYS A 3 -1.70 30.57 24.37
CA LYS A 3 -0.63 30.54 23.35
C LYS A 3 0.24 29.28 23.40
N LEU A 4 0.50 28.76 24.60
CA LEU A 4 1.22 27.50 24.80
C LEU A 4 0.40 26.28 24.36
N LEU A 5 -0.91 26.34 24.56
CA LEU A 5 -1.85 25.29 24.14
C LEU A 5 -1.96 25.25 22.59
N LEU A 6 -2.02 26.40 21.94
CA LEU A 6 -1.98 26.52 20.48
C LEU A 6 -0.64 26.03 19.91
N LEU A 7 0.46 26.37 20.56
CA LEU A 7 1.80 25.90 20.16
C LEU A 7 1.92 24.37 20.30
N GLY A 8 1.38 23.79 21.38
CA GLY A 8 1.34 22.35 21.60
C GLY A 8 0.50 21.62 20.55
N ILE A 9 -0.66 22.17 20.17
CA ILE A 9 -1.51 21.64 19.11
C ILE A 9 -0.77 21.73 17.76
N CYS A 10 -0.14 22.84 17.43
CA CYS A 10 0.64 22.97 16.20
C CYS A 10 1.81 21.98 16.16
N ILE A 11 2.51 21.75 17.27
CA ILE A 11 3.61 20.79 17.34
C ILE A 11 3.12 19.35 17.20
N SER A 12 1.96 19.00 17.76
CA SER A 12 1.38 17.65 17.60
C SER A 12 0.96 17.35 16.16
N PHE A 13 0.58 18.37 15.37
CA PHE A 13 0.34 18.23 13.92
C PHE A 13 1.64 18.16 13.09
N LEU A 14 2.77 18.57 13.65
CA LEU A 14 4.07 18.53 12.99
C LEU A 14 4.87 17.26 13.33
N LEU A 15 4.43 16.45 14.29
CA LEU A 15 5.03 15.14 14.48
C LEU A 15 4.65 14.29 13.27
N PRO A 16 5.61 13.93 12.40
CA PRO A 16 5.36 12.94 11.38
C PRO A 16 5.08 11.65 12.15
N THR A 17 3.81 11.28 12.27
CA THR A 17 3.52 9.86 12.45
C THR A 17 4.27 9.20 11.31
N ALA A 18 5.13 8.25 11.61
CA ALA A 18 5.80 7.41 10.62
C ALA A 18 4.74 6.55 9.95
N MET A 19 3.80 7.19 9.29
CA MET A 19 2.94 6.59 8.30
C MET A 19 3.89 6.26 7.14
N GLN A 20 4.18 5.00 7.00
CA GLN A 20 4.86 4.47 5.85
C GLN A 20 3.96 4.70 4.63
N ALA A 21 3.98 5.93 4.14
CA ALA A 21 3.44 6.27 2.83
C ALA A 21 4.40 5.71 1.78
N GLN A 22 4.43 4.40 1.64
CA GLN A 22 5.21 3.73 0.60
C GLN A 22 4.55 3.85 -0.77
N TYR A 23 3.34 4.38 -0.78
CA TYR A 23 2.52 4.54 -1.96
C TYR A 23 3.11 5.54 -2.95
N MET A 24 3.22 5.14 -4.19
CA MET A 24 3.44 6.01 -5.36
C MET A 24 4.78 6.76 -5.37
N ARG A 25 5.84 6.22 -4.80
CA ARG A 25 7.15 6.89 -4.76
C ARG A 25 7.65 7.31 -6.15
N SER A 26 7.51 6.43 -7.14
CA SER A 26 7.91 6.73 -8.52
C SER A 26 7.07 7.83 -9.16
N SER A 27 5.75 7.84 -8.93
CA SER A 27 4.86 8.87 -9.48
C SER A 27 5.04 10.24 -8.83
N TYR A 28 5.62 10.32 -7.63
CA TYR A 28 5.99 11.59 -7.00
C TYR A 28 6.98 12.39 -7.84
N PHE A 29 7.92 11.72 -8.51
CA PHE A 29 8.94 12.34 -9.35
C PHE A 29 8.49 12.57 -10.80
N MET A 30 7.30 12.09 -11.18
CA MET A 30 6.77 12.31 -12.54
C MET A 30 6.11 13.68 -12.64
N ASP A 31 6.83 14.64 -13.24
CA ASP A 31 6.30 15.98 -13.48
C ASP A 31 5.04 15.94 -14.36
N GLY A 32 3.99 16.62 -13.86
CA GLY A 32 2.70 16.67 -14.54
C GLY A 32 1.70 15.59 -14.15
N SER A 33 2.10 14.57 -13.37
CA SER A 33 1.17 13.57 -12.86
C SER A 33 0.27 14.15 -11.77
N SER A 34 -1.05 13.96 -11.92
CA SER A 34 -2.03 14.33 -10.90
C SER A 34 -1.90 13.49 -9.62
N THR A 35 -1.30 12.30 -9.73
CA THR A 35 -1.08 11.38 -8.59
C THR A 35 -0.12 11.94 -7.55
N ARG A 36 0.81 12.83 -7.94
CA ARG A 36 1.71 13.54 -6.99
C ARG A 36 0.95 14.25 -5.89
N MET A 37 -0.22 14.81 -6.20
CA MET A 37 -1.04 15.55 -5.24
C MET A 37 -1.67 14.66 -4.17
N GLN A 38 -1.71 13.34 -4.37
CA GLN A 38 -2.16 12.41 -3.34
C GLN A 38 -1.15 12.31 -2.20
N LEU A 39 0.15 12.43 -2.52
CA LEU A 39 1.26 12.44 -1.56
C LEU A 39 1.60 13.84 -1.06
N ASN A 40 1.58 14.81 -1.95
CA ASN A 40 1.89 16.19 -1.62
C ASN A 40 0.92 17.16 -2.31
N PRO A 41 -0.08 17.67 -1.61
CA PRO A 41 -1.06 18.59 -2.18
C PRO A 41 -0.44 19.87 -2.77
N ALA A 42 0.76 20.26 -2.33
CA ALA A 42 1.49 21.42 -2.88
C ALA A 42 2.13 21.13 -4.24
N ALA A 43 2.26 19.85 -4.65
CA ALA A 43 2.83 19.47 -5.95
C ALA A 43 1.81 19.65 -7.07
N GLN A 44 1.49 20.90 -7.39
CA GLN A 44 0.50 21.26 -8.41
C GLN A 44 0.88 20.70 -9.79
N PRO A 45 -0.06 20.09 -10.54
CA PRO A 45 0.17 19.73 -11.93
C PRO A 45 0.25 20.99 -12.79
N LYS A 46 0.86 20.91 -13.95
CA LYS A 46 1.02 22.07 -14.86
C LYS A 46 -0.33 22.56 -15.46
N ARG A 47 -1.34 21.70 -15.48
CA ARG A 47 -2.67 21.98 -16.07
C ARG A 47 -3.77 21.35 -15.22
N GLY A 48 -5.00 21.80 -15.40
CA GLY A 48 -6.17 21.09 -14.91
C GLY A 48 -6.26 19.68 -15.52
N TYR A 49 -6.87 18.76 -14.80
CA TYR A 49 -6.97 17.35 -15.21
C TYR A 49 -8.34 16.78 -14.86
N ILE A 50 -8.72 15.74 -15.58
CA ILE A 50 -9.81 14.82 -15.25
C ILE A 50 -9.26 13.41 -15.47
N ASN A 51 -9.36 12.56 -14.45
CA ASN A 51 -9.05 11.14 -14.53
C ASN A 51 -10.35 10.34 -14.40
N LEU A 52 -10.50 9.36 -15.25
CA LEU A 52 -11.58 8.39 -15.23
C LEU A 52 -11.07 7.04 -14.73
N PRO A 53 -11.96 6.13 -14.31
CA PRO A 53 -11.57 4.82 -13.78
C PRO A 53 -10.64 4.08 -14.74
N VAL A 54 -9.61 3.45 -14.19
CA VAL A 54 -8.65 2.58 -14.90
C VAL A 54 -7.75 3.31 -15.92
N ILE A 55 -8.28 4.26 -16.69
CA ILE A 55 -7.55 4.89 -17.80
C ILE A 55 -6.49 5.91 -17.33
N GLY A 56 -6.65 6.48 -16.15
CA GLY A 56 -5.75 7.56 -15.70
C GLY A 56 -5.23 7.43 -14.27
N SER A 57 -5.64 6.43 -13.50
CA SER A 57 -5.37 6.42 -12.08
C SER A 57 -5.28 5.05 -11.41
N LEU A 58 -5.04 3.98 -12.18
CA LEU A 58 -4.75 2.68 -11.57
C LEU A 58 -3.30 2.64 -11.12
N THR A 59 -3.09 2.36 -9.84
CA THR A 59 -1.78 2.13 -9.25
C THR A 59 -1.79 0.81 -8.52
N ALA A 60 -0.82 -0.04 -8.84
CA ALA A 60 -0.54 -1.26 -8.13
C ALA A 60 0.88 -1.17 -7.56
N GLU A 61 1.01 -1.41 -6.28
CA GLU A 61 2.31 -1.47 -5.60
C GLU A 61 2.41 -2.79 -4.86
N VAL A 62 3.54 -3.46 -5.06
CA VAL A 62 3.88 -4.70 -4.37
C VAL A 62 5.22 -4.49 -3.68
N SER A 63 5.28 -4.77 -2.39
CA SER A 63 6.51 -4.75 -1.63
C SER A 63 6.64 -5.98 -0.74
N SER A 64 7.86 -6.47 -0.60
CA SER A 64 8.18 -7.60 0.25
C SER A 64 9.56 -7.41 0.87
N ASN A 65 9.76 -8.02 2.03
CA ASN A 65 11.06 -8.05 2.68
C ASN A 65 11.99 -9.16 2.15
N SER A 66 11.47 -10.13 1.38
CA SER A 66 12.19 -11.32 0.92
C SER A 66 12.00 -11.62 -0.57
N LEU A 67 10.84 -11.30 -1.13
CA LEU A 67 10.45 -11.63 -2.49
C LEU A 67 10.66 -10.45 -3.43
N GLY A 68 11.19 -10.70 -4.62
CA GLY A 68 11.22 -9.73 -5.71
C GLY A 68 9.93 -9.77 -6.54
N ILE A 69 9.79 -8.80 -7.45
CA ILE A 69 8.65 -8.74 -8.35
C ILE A 69 8.53 -10.02 -9.20
N GLN A 70 9.65 -10.59 -9.63
CA GLN A 70 9.67 -11.82 -10.41
C GLN A 70 9.12 -13.01 -9.61
N ASP A 71 9.49 -13.11 -8.33
CA ASP A 71 8.98 -14.18 -7.46
C ASP A 71 7.46 -14.09 -7.28
N VAL A 72 6.91 -12.87 -7.23
CA VAL A 72 5.46 -12.65 -7.15
C VAL A 72 4.77 -13.04 -8.46
N ILE A 73 5.37 -12.72 -9.61
CA ILE A 73 4.86 -13.14 -10.93
C ILE A 73 4.89 -14.65 -11.04
N ASP A 74 6.00 -15.29 -10.67
CA ASP A 74 6.17 -16.73 -10.71
C ASP A 74 5.12 -17.47 -9.84
N VAL A 75 4.70 -16.88 -8.71
CA VAL A 75 3.60 -17.39 -7.88
C VAL A 75 2.27 -17.42 -8.65
N PHE A 76 2.00 -16.41 -9.47
CA PHE A 76 0.76 -16.35 -10.25
C PHE A 76 0.80 -17.26 -11.49
N ASP A 77 1.99 -17.48 -12.06
CA ASP A 77 2.17 -18.26 -13.28
C ASP A 77 2.37 -19.77 -13.01
N SER A 78 2.71 -20.17 -11.78
CA SER A 78 3.10 -21.54 -11.41
C SER A 78 1.93 -22.35 -10.86
N ASP A 79 0.86 -22.58 -11.49
CA ASP A 79 -0.24 -23.48 -11.09
C ASP A 79 -0.26 -23.98 -9.60
N GLY A 80 0.33 -23.21 -8.68
CA GLY A 80 0.40 -23.45 -7.24
C GLY A 80 1.67 -24.12 -6.70
N GLU A 81 2.62 -24.54 -7.53
CA GLU A 81 3.84 -25.27 -7.08
C GLU A 81 5.08 -24.36 -6.91
N PHE A 82 4.89 -23.04 -6.83
CA PHE A 82 5.98 -22.06 -6.71
C PHE A 82 6.92 -22.32 -5.50
N TYR A 83 6.39 -22.91 -4.43
CA TYR A 83 7.14 -23.23 -3.22
C TYR A 83 8.14 -24.36 -3.44
N ASN A 84 8.01 -25.18 -4.48
CA ASN A 84 8.94 -26.23 -4.84
C ASN A 84 10.20 -25.70 -5.56
N ASN A 85 10.18 -24.44 -6.02
CA ASN A 85 11.34 -23.82 -6.64
C ASN A 85 12.40 -23.44 -5.59
N ASP A 86 13.59 -24.03 -5.70
CA ASP A 86 14.69 -23.80 -4.77
C ASP A 86 15.19 -22.35 -4.75
N LYS A 87 15.14 -21.65 -5.88
CA LYS A 87 15.53 -20.23 -5.93
C LYS A 87 14.58 -19.36 -5.12
N PHE A 88 13.29 -19.62 -5.22
CA PHE A 88 12.27 -18.98 -4.41
C PHE A 88 12.47 -19.29 -2.92
N TYR A 89 12.57 -20.57 -2.59
CA TYR A 89 12.70 -21.04 -1.21
C TYR A 89 13.94 -20.48 -0.50
N ASN A 90 15.08 -20.39 -1.19
CA ASN A 90 16.33 -19.89 -0.62
C ASN A 90 16.32 -18.38 -0.35
N ARG A 91 15.41 -17.62 -0.97
CA ARG A 91 15.22 -16.19 -0.70
C ARG A 91 14.34 -15.92 0.52
N LEU A 92 13.55 -16.91 0.94
CA LEU A 92 12.66 -16.77 2.08
C LEU A 92 13.44 -16.52 3.37
N LYS A 93 12.96 -15.53 4.13
CA LYS A 93 13.40 -15.24 5.49
C LYS A 93 12.57 -16.02 6.49
N GLY A 94 12.98 -16.05 7.76
CA GLY A 94 12.20 -16.67 8.82
C GLY A 94 10.75 -16.19 8.86
N MET A 95 10.55 -14.86 8.65
CA MET A 95 9.23 -14.23 8.46
C MET A 95 9.24 -13.46 7.15
N ASN A 96 8.27 -13.74 6.30
CA ASN A 96 8.12 -13.11 4.99
C ASN A 96 6.91 -12.19 5.01
N GLU A 97 7.15 -10.93 4.67
CA GLU A 97 6.11 -9.90 4.58
C GLU A 97 5.84 -9.60 3.12
N LEU A 98 4.58 -9.56 2.76
CA LEU A 98 4.10 -9.16 1.46
C LEU A 98 3.02 -8.10 1.65
N ASN A 99 3.21 -6.95 1.03
CA ASN A 99 2.24 -5.86 1.03
C ASN A 99 1.85 -5.57 -0.41
N ILE A 100 0.56 -5.58 -0.68
CA ILE A 100 -0.02 -5.25 -1.97
C ILE A 100 -1.00 -4.11 -1.77
N ASN A 101 -0.80 -3.04 -2.52
CA ASN A 101 -1.67 -1.87 -2.49
C ASN A 101 -2.22 -1.60 -3.88
N LEU A 102 -3.52 -1.63 -4.00
CA LEU A 102 -4.23 -1.33 -5.24
C LEU A 102 -5.06 -0.06 -5.05
N ASN A 103 -4.80 0.92 -5.89
CA ASN A 103 -5.47 2.21 -5.83
C ASN A 103 -6.01 2.59 -7.20
N THR A 104 -7.26 2.95 -7.25
CA THR A 104 -7.87 3.54 -8.46
C THR A 104 -8.77 4.69 -8.07
N ASP A 105 -8.70 5.80 -8.82
CA ASP A 105 -9.69 6.84 -8.68
C ASP A 105 -10.87 6.52 -9.61
N VAL A 106 -12.06 6.47 -9.04
CA VAL A 106 -13.30 6.34 -9.80
C VAL A 106 -13.54 7.63 -10.59
N ILE A 107 -13.28 8.76 -9.98
CA ILE A 107 -13.22 10.07 -10.62
C ILE A 107 -12.25 10.95 -9.85
N SER A 108 -11.39 11.64 -10.56
CA SER A 108 -10.63 12.73 -9.97
C SER A 108 -10.46 13.86 -10.96
N PHE A 109 -10.53 15.08 -10.47
CA PHE A 109 -10.35 16.27 -11.29
C PHE A 109 -9.72 17.39 -10.48
N GLY A 110 -9.07 18.28 -11.20
CA GLY A 110 -8.50 19.47 -10.60
C GLY A 110 -8.40 20.61 -11.59
N PHE A 111 -8.50 21.82 -11.07
CA PHE A 111 -8.51 23.04 -11.88
C PHE A 111 -7.86 24.21 -11.14
N TYR A 112 -7.32 25.11 -11.92
CA TYR A 112 -6.78 26.38 -11.44
C TYR A 112 -7.86 27.44 -11.29
N ARG A 113 -7.77 28.21 -10.20
CA ARG A 113 -8.51 29.46 -10.03
C ARG A 113 -7.55 30.52 -9.52
N GLY A 114 -7.08 31.39 -10.41
CA GLY A 114 -6.00 32.32 -10.13
C GLY A 114 -4.70 31.59 -9.80
N LYS A 115 -4.07 31.93 -8.67
CA LYS A 115 -2.85 31.25 -8.17
C LYS A 115 -3.15 29.99 -7.35
N GLY A 116 -4.44 29.66 -7.16
CA GLY A 116 -4.86 28.49 -6.39
C GLY A 116 -5.24 27.33 -7.31
N PHE A 117 -4.98 26.12 -6.83
CA PHE A 117 -5.38 24.88 -7.48
C PHE A 117 -6.30 24.07 -6.56
N TRP A 118 -7.44 23.68 -7.07
CA TRP A 118 -8.42 22.84 -6.40
C TRP A 118 -8.37 21.44 -6.97
N SER A 119 -8.45 20.45 -6.12
CA SER A 119 -8.49 19.04 -6.52
C SER A 119 -9.56 18.28 -5.75
N PHE A 120 -10.22 17.36 -6.44
CA PHE A 120 -11.23 16.47 -5.88
C PHE A 120 -10.96 15.05 -6.38
N ASN A 121 -11.16 14.07 -5.52
CA ASN A 121 -11.10 12.67 -5.93
C ASN A 121 -12.10 11.82 -5.14
N VAL A 122 -12.61 10.82 -5.82
CA VAL A 122 -13.29 9.68 -5.23
C VAL A 122 -12.58 8.45 -5.77
N GLY A 123 -12.07 7.60 -4.90
CA GLY A 123 -11.29 6.44 -5.31
C GLY A 123 -11.53 5.23 -4.43
N ALA A 124 -11.28 4.06 -4.97
CA ALA A 124 -11.25 2.80 -4.26
C ALA A 124 -9.81 2.45 -3.91
N ARG A 125 -9.61 1.95 -2.70
CA ARG A 125 -8.33 1.56 -2.13
C ARG A 125 -8.45 0.16 -1.58
N VAL A 126 -7.48 -0.70 -1.88
CA VAL A 126 -7.39 -2.05 -1.34
C VAL A 126 -5.96 -2.27 -0.87
N ASP A 127 -5.82 -2.59 0.40
CA ASP A 127 -4.56 -2.90 1.05
C ASP A 127 -4.57 -4.35 1.51
N VAL A 128 -3.59 -5.13 1.08
CA VAL A 128 -3.39 -6.51 1.50
C VAL A 128 -2.02 -6.63 2.15
N ASP A 129 -1.99 -7.02 3.41
CA ASP A 129 -0.77 -7.30 4.16
C ASP A 129 -0.76 -8.78 4.55
N ALA A 130 0.23 -9.52 4.11
CA ALA A 130 0.45 -10.91 4.50
C ALA A 130 1.79 -11.05 5.23
N THR A 131 1.79 -11.81 6.31
CA THR A 131 2.99 -12.23 7.02
C THR A 131 2.98 -13.75 7.09
N ILE A 132 3.95 -14.40 6.47
CA ILE A 132 4.01 -15.85 6.31
C ILE A 132 5.38 -16.35 6.80
N PRO A 133 5.43 -17.23 7.80
CA PRO A 133 6.67 -17.82 8.26
C PRO A 133 7.23 -18.80 7.22
N LYS A 134 8.55 -18.94 7.16
CA LYS A 134 9.22 -19.90 6.28
C LYS A 134 8.75 -21.33 6.52
N THR A 135 8.45 -21.67 7.76
CA THR A 135 7.94 -22.99 8.16
C THR A 135 6.65 -23.39 7.47
N MET A 136 5.81 -22.43 7.04
CA MET A 136 4.65 -22.70 6.21
C MET A 136 5.04 -23.23 4.83
N PHE A 137 6.05 -22.64 4.22
CA PHE A 137 6.57 -23.13 2.92
C PHE A 137 7.29 -24.48 3.07
N GLU A 138 7.95 -24.74 4.21
CA GLU A 138 8.51 -26.04 4.54
C GLU A 138 7.43 -27.11 4.67
N TYR A 139 6.31 -26.75 5.31
CA TYR A 139 5.16 -27.62 5.41
C TYR A 139 4.57 -27.95 4.03
N LEU A 140 4.34 -26.93 3.18
CA LEU A 140 3.83 -27.13 1.82
C LEU A 140 4.74 -28.04 0.99
N ARG A 141 6.05 -27.80 1.01
CA ARG A 141 7.04 -28.65 0.32
C ARG A 141 7.05 -30.08 0.83
N ALA A 142 6.91 -30.25 2.15
CA ALA A 142 6.93 -31.58 2.74
C ALA A 142 5.66 -32.36 2.41
N THR A 143 4.51 -31.70 2.39
CA THR A 143 3.22 -32.35 2.09
C THR A 143 3.05 -32.68 0.61
N ASP A 144 3.75 -31.97 -0.26
CA ASP A 144 3.74 -32.21 -1.70
C ASP A 144 4.75 -33.30 -2.15
N ALA A 145 5.63 -33.72 -1.26
CA ALA A 145 6.59 -34.78 -1.57
C ALA A 145 5.89 -36.13 -1.72
N GLU A 146 6.27 -36.91 -2.74
CA GLU A 146 5.68 -38.22 -3.05
C GLU A 146 5.75 -39.22 -1.88
N ASP A 147 6.73 -39.07 -1.00
CA ASP A 147 6.96 -39.92 0.17
C ASP A 147 6.26 -39.43 1.45
N PHE A 148 5.46 -38.36 1.36
CA PHE A 148 4.76 -37.81 2.52
C PHE A 148 3.66 -38.74 3.01
N THR A 149 3.72 -39.08 4.30
CA THR A 149 2.70 -39.89 4.97
C THR A 149 2.16 -39.14 6.19
N TRP A 150 0.86 -38.97 6.26
CA TRP A 150 0.19 -38.39 7.42
C TRP A 150 0.46 -39.26 8.68
N GLY A 151 0.90 -38.58 9.76
CA GLY A 151 1.27 -39.29 10.99
C GLY A 151 2.71 -39.78 11.05
N SER A 152 3.57 -39.37 10.11
CA SER A 152 5.00 -39.70 10.07
C SER A 152 5.83 -39.11 11.22
N GLY A 153 5.21 -38.42 12.19
CA GLY A 153 5.88 -37.78 13.33
C GLY A 153 6.62 -36.48 12.99
N ARG A 154 6.49 -35.96 11.76
CA ARG A 154 6.99 -34.64 11.41
C ARG A 154 6.09 -33.58 12.04
N THR A 155 6.68 -32.66 12.79
CA THR A 155 5.96 -31.54 13.42
C THR A 155 6.41 -30.22 12.78
N PHE A 156 5.47 -29.44 12.32
CA PHE A 156 5.73 -28.10 11.77
C PHE A 156 5.22 -27.07 12.76
N ASN A 157 6.10 -26.24 13.26
CA ASN A 157 5.71 -25.16 14.17
C ASN A 157 5.46 -23.88 13.34
N ILE A 158 4.23 -23.72 12.90
CA ILE A 158 3.80 -22.58 12.11
C ILE A 158 3.23 -21.53 13.04
N GLN A 159 3.88 -20.37 13.13
CA GLN A 159 3.52 -19.33 14.09
C GLN A 159 3.50 -17.95 13.46
N ASN A 160 2.64 -17.09 14.02
CA ASN A 160 2.57 -15.65 13.70
C ASN A 160 2.16 -15.33 12.25
N GLU A 161 1.35 -16.17 11.65
CA GLU A 161 0.73 -15.83 10.37
C GLU A 161 -0.29 -14.72 10.53
N LYS A 162 -0.26 -13.79 9.59
CA LYS A 162 -1.23 -12.71 9.53
C LYS A 162 -1.63 -12.48 8.09
N LEU A 163 -2.92 -12.30 7.88
CA LEU A 163 -3.48 -11.80 6.64
C LEU A 163 -4.44 -10.68 6.98
N ARG A 164 -4.17 -9.50 6.47
CA ARG A 164 -5.06 -8.35 6.56
C ARG A 164 -5.47 -7.93 5.17
N LEU A 165 -6.73 -7.70 5.00
CA LEU A 165 -7.28 -7.07 3.82
C LEU A 165 -8.15 -5.91 4.28
N ASN A 166 -7.84 -4.72 3.79
CA ASN A 166 -8.65 -3.52 4.02
C ASN A 166 -9.08 -3.00 2.67
N SER A 167 -10.37 -2.72 2.54
CA SER A 167 -10.90 -2.02 1.39
C SER A 167 -11.74 -0.83 1.85
N TYR A 168 -11.54 0.31 1.20
CA TYR A 168 -12.24 1.53 1.54
C TYR A 168 -12.39 2.45 0.33
N ILE A 169 -13.36 3.34 0.43
CA ILE A 169 -13.55 4.42 -0.52
C ILE A 169 -12.95 5.69 0.09
N GLU A 170 -12.10 6.37 -0.65
CA GLU A 170 -11.54 7.67 -0.30
C GLU A 170 -12.28 8.77 -1.07
N VAL A 171 -12.81 9.73 -0.34
CA VAL A 171 -13.32 10.98 -0.91
C VAL A 171 -12.40 12.11 -0.45
N GLY A 172 -11.72 12.76 -1.36
CA GLY A 172 -10.72 13.78 -1.06
C GLY A 172 -11.02 15.12 -1.70
N ALA A 173 -10.77 16.20 -0.96
CA ALA A 173 -10.77 17.56 -1.45
C ALA A 173 -9.48 18.26 -1.04
N GLY A 174 -8.77 18.83 -2.01
CA GLY A 174 -7.48 19.48 -1.80
C GLY A 174 -7.47 20.91 -2.34
N TYR A 175 -6.70 21.74 -1.69
CA TYR A 175 -6.40 23.09 -2.14
C TYR A 175 -4.90 23.36 -1.98
N SER A 176 -4.33 24.00 -2.99
CA SER A 176 -2.96 24.46 -2.93
C SER A 176 -2.80 25.82 -3.58
N ARG A 177 -1.81 26.57 -3.15
CA ARG A 177 -1.55 27.93 -3.66
C ARG A 177 -0.06 28.19 -3.76
N ALA A 178 0.36 28.64 -4.94
CA ALA A 178 1.70 29.19 -5.12
C ALA A 178 1.77 30.57 -4.44
N ILE A 179 2.66 30.71 -3.48
CA ILE A 179 2.95 31.97 -2.80
C ILE A 179 3.94 32.78 -3.62
N ASN A 180 4.97 32.13 -4.12
CA ASN A 180 5.96 32.65 -5.05
C ASN A 180 6.49 31.52 -5.94
N ASP A 181 7.46 31.82 -6.81
CA ASP A 181 8.02 30.85 -7.78
C ASP A 181 8.75 29.66 -7.12
N ARG A 182 9.06 29.74 -5.83
CA ARG A 182 9.81 28.72 -5.09
C ARG A 182 8.99 28.04 -4.01
N LEU A 183 7.86 28.62 -3.62
CA LEU A 183 7.05 28.12 -2.50
C LEU A 183 5.61 27.97 -2.90
N THR A 184 5.13 26.74 -2.83
CA THR A 184 3.71 26.40 -2.91
C THR A 184 3.29 25.72 -1.61
N ILE A 185 2.17 26.12 -1.05
CA ILE A 185 1.56 25.48 0.11
C ILE A 185 0.27 24.80 -0.30
N GLY A 186 -0.04 23.68 0.34
CA GLY A 186 -1.26 22.94 0.04
C GLY A 186 -1.68 22.03 1.18
N GLY A 187 -2.97 21.74 1.21
CA GLY A 187 -3.58 20.79 2.14
C GLY A 187 -4.67 19.99 1.45
N LYS A 188 -4.92 18.78 1.94
CA LYS A 188 -5.97 17.88 1.46
C LYS A 188 -6.70 17.27 2.64
N ALA A 189 -8.00 17.36 2.62
CA ALA A 189 -8.88 16.63 3.54
C ALA A 189 -9.36 15.35 2.85
N LYS A 190 -9.40 14.25 3.61
CA LYS A 190 -9.83 12.94 3.12
C LYS A 190 -10.87 12.36 4.07
N LEU A 191 -11.96 11.88 3.51
CA LEU A 191 -12.95 11.05 4.19
C LEU A 191 -12.77 9.62 3.72
N LEU A 192 -12.59 8.71 4.66
CA LEU A 192 -12.42 7.28 4.39
C LEU A 192 -13.69 6.54 4.80
N LEU A 193 -14.29 5.85 3.87
CA LEU A 193 -15.48 5.03 4.06
C LEU A 193 -15.08 3.56 3.92
N GLY A 194 -15.05 2.82 5.02
CA GLY A 194 -14.73 1.39 5.02
C GLY A 194 -15.71 0.61 4.17
N ALA A 195 -15.21 -0.20 3.24
CA ALA A 195 -16.00 -1.08 2.40
C ALA A 195 -15.87 -2.55 2.86
N GLY A 196 -14.71 -2.96 3.34
CA GLY A 196 -14.49 -4.30 3.87
C GLY A 196 -13.19 -4.39 4.68
N ASN A 197 -13.19 -5.26 5.67
CA ASN A 197 -12.03 -5.58 6.47
C ASN A 197 -12.00 -7.07 6.76
N LEU A 198 -10.87 -7.72 6.48
CA LEU A 198 -10.57 -9.08 6.89
C LEU A 198 -9.27 -9.06 7.69
N ASN A 199 -9.28 -9.67 8.84
CA ASN A 199 -8.09 -9.80 9.67
C ASN A 199 -8.02 -11.24 10.21
N LEU A 200 -7.17 -12.03 9.60
CA LEU A 200 -6.86 -13.38 10.04
C LEU A 200 -5.52 -13.37 10.75
N LYS A 201 -5.47 -14.02 11.89
CA LYS A 201 -4.25 -14.19 12.67
C LYS A 201 -4.21 -15.62 13.22
N ILE A 202 -3.21 -16.35 12.83
CA ILE A 202 -2.91 -17.67 13.37
C ILE A 202 -1.71 -17.53 14.28
N ASN A 203 -1.92 -17.72 15.58
CA ASN A 203 -0.84 -17.58 16.55
C ASN A 203 0.06 -18.81 16.56
N GLN A 204 -0.52 -19.98 16.37
CA GLN A 204 0.19 -21.24 16.36
C GLN A 204 -0.65 -22.36 15.74
N LEU A 205 -0.05 -23.13 14.87
CA LEU A 205 -0.58 -24.38 14.29
C LEU A 205 0.41 -25.50 14.59
N TYR A 206 -0.10 -26.63 15.07
CA TYR A 206 0.69 -27.84 15.36
C TYR A 206 0.42 -28.93 14.36
#